data_c6ce0e1ae7d9c4c9e0b1d3de51f9b167
#
_entry.id   c6ce0e1ae7d9c4c9e0b1d3de51f9b167
#
_cell.length_a   1.000
_cell.length_b   1.000
_cell.length_c   1.000
_cell.angle_alpha   90.00
_cell.angle_beta   90.00
_cell.angle_gamma   90.00
#
_symmetry.space_group_name_H-M   'P 1'
#
loop_
_entity.id
_entity.type
_entity.pdbx_description
1 polymer ?
#
loop_
_entity_poly.entity_id
_entity_poly.type
_entity_poly.pdbx_seq_one_letter_code
_entity_poly.pdbx_strand_id
1 'polypeptide(L)'
;MATKVFFYTLRPYDELGIAQRLAPQLDVEFGSTQEYPTLENAELAKGYDAVSVTPCDMSAPMVKRFHELGVKSICCRSIGYDHVDRETARELGMKVANVDYPPNGVANFAIMLMLMSLRKAGHILKRGEAQDYSLQGKIGRDISTCTVGVIGTGRIGRTVLQHLSRFGCWPTTCTPTTR
;
A
#
# COMPACT_ATOMS: atom_id res chain seq x y z
N MET A 1 19.32 -12.34 -21.38
CA MET A 1 17.96 -12.93 -21.35
C MET A 1 17.08 -11.99 -20.58
N ALA A 2 15.92 -11.64 -21.13
CA ALA A 2 14.95 -10.79 -20.45
C ALA A 2 14.52 -11.42 -19.11
N THR A 3 14.37 -10.61 -18.08
CA THR A 3 13.85 -11.08 -16.80
C THR A 3 12.35 -11.34 -16.93
N LYS A 4 11.88 -12.50 -16.48
CA LYS A 4 10.46 -12.87 -16.55
C LYS A 4 9.75 -12.61 -15.22
N VAL A 5 8.69 -11.80 -15.25
CA VAL A 5 7.94 -11.42 -14.04
C VAL A 5 6.46 -11.75 -14.20
N PHE A 6 5.88 -12.48 -13.25
CA PHE A 6 4.43 -12.70 -13.22
C PHE A 6 3.75 -11.77 -12.20
N PHE A 7 2.76 -11.02 -12.64
CA PHE A 7 2.01 -10.08 -11.82
C PHE A 7 0.67 -10.67 -11.39
N TYR A 8 0.51 -10.85 -10.09
CA TYR A 8 -0.79 -11.10 -9.48
C TYR A 8 -1.49 -9.78 -9.14
N THR A 9 -2.81 -9.74 -9.18
CA THR A 9 -3.62 -8.54 -8.89
C THR A 9 -3.24 -7.32 -9.74
N LEU A 10 -2.81 -7.54 -10.99
CA LEU A 10 -2.51 -6.42 -11.89
C LEU A 10 -3.80 -5.76 -12.37
N ARG A 11 -4.01 -4.51 -11.97
CA ARG A 11 -5.24 -3.78 -12.30
C ARG A 11 -5.22 -3.30 -13.75
N PRO A 12 -6.26 -3.63 -14.55
CA PRO A 12 -6.25 -3.32 -15.98
C PRO A 12 -6.42 -1.83 -16.29
N TYR A 13 -7.06 -1.07 -15.39
CA TYR A 13 -7.41 0.34 -15.62
C TYR A 13 -6.30 1.34 -15.25
N ASP A 14 -5.30 0.94 -14.48
CA ASP A 14 -4.21 1.84 -14.06
C ASP A 14 -2.81 1.21 -14.14
N GLU A 15 -2.63 -0.07 -13.84
CA GLU A 15 -1.31 -0.70 -13.78
C GLU A 15 -0.89 -1.38 -15.09
N LEU A 16 -1.82 -2.03 -15.80
CA LEU A 16 -1.51 -2.80 -17.00
C LEU A 16 -0.87 -1.95 -18.10
N GLY A 17 -1.42 -0.77 -18.37
CA GLY A 17 -0.87 0.15 -19.36
C GLY A 17 0.53 0.65 -19.01
N ILE A 18 0.81 0.82 -17.71
CA ILE A 18 2.15 1.18 -17.20
C ILE A 18 3.11 0.02 -17.43
N ALA A 19 2.71 -1.21 -17.06
CA ALA A 19 3.53 -2.41 -17.24
C ALA A 19 3.86 -2.64 -18.72
N GLN A 20 2.89 -2.55 -19.63
CA GLN A 20 3.09 -2.68 -21.06
C GLN A 20 4.06 -1.66 -21.64
N ARG A 21 4.03 -0.42 -21.14
CA ARG A 21 4.92 0.66 -21.59
C ARG A 21 6.34 0.50 -21.06
N LEU A 22 6.50 0.06 -19.80
CA LEU A 22 7.80 0.00 -19.14
C LEU A 22 8.55 -1.32 -19.38
N ALA A 23 7.85 -2.43 -19.54
CA ALA A 23 8.46 -3.75 -19.67
C ALA A 23 9.51 -3.81 -20.82
N PRO A 24 9.24 -3.30 -22.02
CA PRO A 24 10.25 -3.32 -23.09
C PRO A 24 11.47 -2.44 -22.77
N GLN A 25 11.27 -1.34 -22.02
CA GLN A 25 12.36 -0.41 -21.66
C GLN A 25 13.30 -1.01 -20.62
N LEU A 26 12.80 -1.98 -19.83
CA LEU A 26 13.53 -2.62 -18.73
C LEU A 26 14.01 -4.02 -19.09
N ASP A 27 13.86 -4.47 -20.33
CA ASP A 27 14.14 -5.85 -20.77
C ASP A 27 13.41 -6.89 -19.90
N VAL A 28 12.11 -6.65 -19.66
CA VAL A 28 11.23 -7.51 -18.87
C VAL A 28 10.14 -8.09 -19.75
N GLU A 29 10.01 -9.42 -19.72
CA GLU A 29 8.82 -10.12 -20.19
C GLU A 29 7.86 -10.33 -19.01
N PHE A 30 6.55 -10.10 -19.19
CA PHE A 30 5.62 -10.31 -18.11
C PHE A 30 4.34 -11.04 -18.51
N GLY A 31 3.83 -11.83 -17.57
CA GLY A 31 2.47 -12.34 -17.54
C GLY A 31 1.68 -11.70 -16.40
N SER A 32 0.36 -11.76 -16.43
CA SER A 32 -0.46 -11.18 -15.37
C SER A 32 -1.81 -11.84 -15.19
N THR A 33 -2.34 -11.72 -13.97
CA THR A 33 -3.73 -12.01 -13.62
C THR A 33 -4.29 -10.92 -12.71
N GLN A 34 -5.61 -10.77 -12.67
CA GLN A 34 -6.29 -9.89 -11.72
C GLN A 34 -6.56 -10.56 -10.36
N GLU A 35 -6.32 -11.85 -10.27
CA GLU A 35 -6.57 -12.64 -9.06
C GLU A 35 -5.43 -12.51 -8.05
N TYR A 36 -5.75 -12.70 -6.78
CA TYR A 36 -4.76 -12.89 -5.74
C TYR A 36 -4.08 -14.25 -5.90
N PRO A 37 -2.80 -14.38 -5.49
CA PRO A 37 -2.12 -15.68 -5.50
C PRO A 37 -2.79 -16.63 -4.51
N THR A 38 -2.98 -17.87 -4.95
CA THR A 38 -3.42 -19.02 -4.15
C THR A 38 -2.50 -20.21 -4.46
N LEU A 39 -2.52 -21.23 -3.62
CA LEU A 39 -1.73 -22.46 -3.88
C LEU A 39 -2.10 -23.11 -5.21
N GLU A 40 -3.36 -22.95 -5.65
CA GLU A 40 -3.86 -23.51 -6.90
C GLU A 40 -3.36 -22.72 -8.12
N ASN A 41 -3.54 -21.38 -8.09
CA ASN A 41 -3.16 -20.54 -9.23
C ASN A 41 -1.68 -20.13 -9.24
N ALA A 42 -0.90 -20.54 -8.24
CA ALA A 42 0.56 -20.33 -8.23
C ALA A 42 1.25 -20.91 -9.46
N GLU A 43 0.70 -21.97 -10.07
CA GLU A 43 1.19 -22.57 -11.32
C GLU A 43 1.32 -21.56 -12.48
N LEU A 44 0.55 -20.47 -12.48
CA LEU A 44 0.66 -19.43 -13.48
C LEU A 44 2.04 -18.75 -13.49
N ALA A 45 2.75 -18.79 -12.37
CA ALA A 45 4.10 -18.24 -12.23
C ALA A 45 5.20 -19.22 -12.67
N LYS A 46 4.87 -20.41 -13.14
CA LYS A 46 5.86 -21.40 -13.59
C LYS A 46 6.66 -20.88 -14.78
N GLY A 47 7.98 -20.91 -14.67
CA GLY A 47 8.89 -20.41 -15.70
C GLY A 47 9.15 -18.91 -15.65
N TYR A 48 8.65 -18.21 -14.62
CA TYR A 48 9.00 -16.83 -14.33
C TYR A 48 10.09 -16.75 -13.25
N ASP A 49 10.96 -15.75 -13.36
CA ASP A 49 12.04 -15.50 -12.40
C ASP A 49 11.53 -14.83 -11.13
N ALA A 50 10.49 -14.02 -11.24
CA ALA A 50 9.93 -13.27 -10.13
C ALA A 50 8.40 -13.24 -10.18
N VAL A 51 7.79 -13.10 -8.99
CA VAL A 51 6.38 -12.74 -8.85
C VAL A 51 6.26 -11.33 -8.28
N SER A 52 5.27 -10.57 -8.79
CA SER A 52 4.94 -9.24 -8.28
C SER A 52 3.55 -9.26 -7.67
N VAL A 53 3.47 -8.89 -6.39
CA VAL A 53 2.25 -9.00 -5.57
C VAL A 53 1.89 -7.70 -4.88
N THR A 54 0.60 -7.47 -4.63
CA THR A 54 0.09 -6.51 -3.65
C THR A 54 0.00 -7.19 -2.28
N PRO A 55 -0.31 -6.48 -1.18
CA PRO A 55 -0.53 -7.13 0.10
C PRO A 55 -1.57 -8.25 0.02
N CYS A 56 -1.13 -9.46 0.28
CA CYS A 56 -1.92 -10.70 0.21
C CYS A 56 -1.27 -11.76 1.10
N ASP A 57 -1.87 -12.93 1.20
CA ASP A 57 -1.24 -14.05 1.91
C ASP A 57 0.00 -14.54 1.15
N MET A 58 1.17 -14.28 1.73
CA MET A 58 2.47 -14.78 1.31
C MET A 58 3.15 -15.51 2.48
N SER A 59 2.37 -16.33 3.18
CA SER A 59 2.82 -17.21 4.26
C SER A 59 3.80 -18.29 3.74
N ALA A 60 4.43 -19.02 4.66
CA ALA A 60 5.42 -20.05 4.33
C ALA A 60 4.95 -21.06 3.26
N PRO A 61 3.70 -21.57 3.25
CA PRO A 61 3.24 -22.45 2.17
C PRO A 61 3.29 -21.80 0.79
N MET A 62 2.89 -20.53 0.67
CA MET A 62 2.92 -19.79 -0.60
C MET A 62 4.34 -19.55 -1.08
N VAL A 63 5.23 -19.12 -0.18
CA VAL A 63 6.65 -18.90 -0.50
C VAL A 63 7.30 -20.19 -0.99
N LYS A 64 7.08 -21.33 -0.29
CA LYS A 64 7.56 -22.64 -0.69
C LYS A 64 7.03 -23.05 -2.06
N ARG A 65 5.73 -22.84 -2.31
CA ARG A 65 5.11 -23.17 -3.60
C ARG A 65 5.75 -22.40 -4.74
N PHE A 66 5.98 -21.10 -4.60
CA PHE A 66 6.66 -20.32 -5.62
C PHE A 66 8.11 -20.77 -5.83
N HIS A 67 8.82 -21.11 -4.77
CA HIS A 67 10.16 -21.67 -4.89
C HIS A 67 10.18 -23.00 -5.68
N GLU A 68 9.25 -23.92 -5.42
CA GLU A 68 9.11 -25.19 -6.16
C GLU A 68 8.86 -24.98 -7.66
N LEU A 69 8.17 -23.88 -8.03
CA LEU A 69 7.90 -23.49 -9.41
C LEU A 69 9.09 -22.79 -10.09
N GLY A 70 10.19 -22.59 -9.36
CA GLY A 70 11.41 -21.98 -9.87
C GLY A 70 11.48 -20.45 -9.75
N VAL A 71 10.53 -19.84 -9.05
CA VAL A 71 10.54 -18.38 -8.76
C VAL A 71 11.68 -18.08 -7.79
N LYS A 72 12.50 -17.07 -8.13
CA LYS A 72 13.69 -16.67 -7.36
C LYS A 72 13.45 -15.41 -6.51
N SER A 73 12.41 -14.62 -6.86
CA SER A 73 12.20 -13.32 -6.23
C SER A 73 10.72 -13.00 -6.04
N ILE A 74 10.40 -12.38 -4.90
CA ILE A 74 9.07 -11.86 -4.57
C ILE A 74 9.17 -10.34 -4.50
N CYS A 75 8.43 -9.63 -5.35
CA CYS A 75 8.42 -8.18 -5.44
C CYS A 75 7.09 -7.64 -4.92
N CYS A 76 7.09 -6.97 -3.76
CA CYS A 76 5.90 -6.37 -3.17
C CYS A 76 5.64 -4.99 -3.79
N ARG A 77 4.46 -4.77 -4.40
CA ARG A 77 4.02 -3.45 -4.87
C ARG A 77 3.44 -2.59 -3.73
N SER A 78 4.08 -2.66 -2.58
CA SER A 78 3.74 -1.90 -1.36
C SER A 78 4.99 -1.55 -0.59
N ILE A 79 4.92 -0.51 0.25
CA ILE A 79 6.02 -0.19 1.20
C ILE A 79 6.11 -1.24 2.28
N GLY A 80 4.97 -1.65 2.85
CA GLY A 80 4.89 -2.73 3.84
C GLY A 80 5.09 -4.09 3.17
N TYR A 81 5.80 -4.98 3.83
CA TYR A 81 6.10 -6.35 3.37
C TYR A 81 5.92 -7.37 4.49
N ASP A 82 5.21 -7.02 5.55
CA ASP A 82 4.98 -7.89 6.71
C ASP A 82 4.10 -9.10 6.39
N HIS A 83 3.40 -9.05 5.27
CA HIS A 83 2.59 -10.15 4.75
C HIS A 83 3.42 -11.28 4.11
N VAL A 84 4.74 -11.08 3.91
CA VAL A 84 5.62 -12.09 3.33
C VAL A 84 6.40 -12.79 4.43
N ASP A 85 6.37 -14.12 4.42
CA ASP A 85 7.24 -14.94 5.29
C ASP A 85 8.69 -14.86 4.79
N ARG A 86 9.42 -13.87 5.34
CA ARG A 86 10.80 -13.58 4.95
C ARG A 86 11.78 -14.63 5.49
N GLU A 87 11.44 -15.31 6.56
CA GLU A 87 12.30 -16.35 7.13
C GLU A 87 12.37 -17.55 6.18
N THR A 88 11.21 -18.05 5.77
CA THR A 88 11.13 -19.12 4.75
C THR A 88 11.78 -18.67 3.42
N ALA A 89 11.54 -17.43 2.97
CA ALA A 89 12.15 -16.93 1.75
C ALA A 89 13.69 -16.94 1.84
N ARG A 90 14.25 -16.49 2.97
CA ARG A 90 15.70 -16.49 3.23
C ARG A 90 16.29 -17.89 3.26
N GLU A 91 15.61 -18.84 3.92
CA GLU A 91 16.05 -20.24 3.99
C GLU A 91 16.11 -20.89 2.59
N LEU A 92 15.17 -20.54 1.72
CA LEU A 92 15.09 -21.02 0.34
C LEU A 92 15.97 -20.21 -0.64
N GLY A 93 16.72 -19.22 -0.17
CA GLY A 93 17.56 -18.37 -1.02
C GLY A 93 16.78 -17.43 -1.95
N MET A 94 15.48 -17.21 -1.70
CA MET A 94 14.65 -16.30 -2.46
C MET A 94 14.89 -14.85 -2.03
N LYS A 95 14.83 -13.93 -2.99
CA LYS A 95 14.92 -12.49 -2.72
C LYS A 95 13.53 -11.90 -2.49
N VAL A 96 13.40 -11.04 -1.48
CA VAL A 96 12.18 -10.27 -1.23
C VAL A 96 12.52 -8.79 -1.39
N ALA A 97 11.80 -8.11 -2.26
CA ALA A 97 11.94 -6.68 -2.51
C ALA A 97 10.60 -5.97 -2.34
N ASN A 98 10.64 -4.72 -1.95
CA ASN A 98 9.48 -3.84 -1.87
C ASN A 98 9.74 -2.55 -2.64
N VAL A 99 8.68 -1.74 -2.82
CA VAL A 99 8.81 -0.42 -3.44
C VAL A 99 9.18 0.64 -2.40
N ASP A 100 9.85 1.67 -2.88
CA ASP A 100 10.11 2.89 -2.11
C ASP A 100 9.55 4.09 -2.86
N TYR A 101 8.72 4.90 -2.18
CA TYR A 101 8.19 6.15 -2.70
C TYR A 101 8.12 7.22 -1.60
N PRO A 102 8.07 8.52 -1.95
CA PRO A 102 7.96 9.59 -0.97
C PRO A 102 6.70 9.43 -0.10
N PRO A 103 6.80 9.63 1.22
CA PRO A 103 5.70 9.44 2.16
C PRO A 103 4.58 10.48 2.04
N ASN A 104 4.78 11.52 1.23
CA ASN A 104 3.85 12.67 1.10
C ASN A 104 2.45 12.25 0.68
N GLY A 105 2.30 11.32 -0.27
CA GLY A 105 0.99 10.87 -0.72
C GLY A 105 0.17 10.26 0.43
N VAL A 106 0.78 9.39 1.21
CA VAL A 106 0.13 8.75 2.38
C VAL A 106 -0.14 9.78 3.48
N ALA A 107 0.81 10.68 3.75
CA ALA A 107 0.64 11.73 4.75
C ALA A 107 -0.50 12.70 4.39
N ASN A 108 -0.58 13.12 3.11
CA ASN A 108 -1.65 13.97 2.62
C ASN A 108 -3.01 13.28 2.73
N PHE A 109 -3.09 12.00 2.41
CA PHE A 109 -4.33 11.23 2.54
C PHE A 109 -4.77 11.14 4.01
N ALA A 110 -3.84 10.89 4.94
CA ALA A 110 -4.14 10.87 6.37
C ALA A 110 -4.71 12.23 6.84
N ILE A 111 -4.10 13.34 6.43
CA ILE A 111 -4.59 14.69 6.78
C ILE A 111 -5.96 14.97 6.16
N MET A 112 -6.16 14.58 4.91
CA MET A 112 -7.47 14.69 4.26
C MET A 112 -8.55 13.97 5.08
N LEU A 113 -8.31 12.74 5.53
CA LEU A 113 -9.25 11.98 6.35
C LEU A 113 -9.51 12.66 7.70
N MET A 114 -8.47 13.25 8.34
CA MET A 114 -8.63 14.02 9.58
C MET A 114 -9.56 15.22 9.35
N LEU A 115 -9.31 16.00 8.30
CA LEU A 115 -10.14 17.17 7.96
C LEU A 115 -11.56 16.75 7.60
N MET A 116 -11.74 15.72 6.80
CA MET A 116 -13.06 15.19 6.45
C MET A 116 -13.84 14.73 7.69
N SER A 117 -13.18 14.09 8.63
CA SER A 117 -13.79 13.66 9.90
C SER A 117 -14.19 14.86 10.75
N LEU A 118 -13.27 15.79 11.01
CA LEU A 118 -13.52 16.98 11.82
C LEU A 118 -14.64 17.87 11.25
N ARG A 119 -14.68 18.00 9.93
CA ARG A 119 -15.68 18.80 9.21
C ARG A 119 -16.94 18.01 8.86
N LYS A 120 -17.05 16.75 9.29
CA LYS A 120 -18.20 15.86 8.99
C LYS A 120 -18.53 15.74 7.49
N ALA A 121 -17.49 15.76 6.64
CA ALA A 121 -17.65 15.83 5.19
C ALA A 121 -18.55 14.72 4.62
N GLY A 122 -18.37 13.47 5.06
CA GLY A 122 -19.22 12.37 4.61
C GLY A 122 -20.70 12.55 4.93
N HIS A 123 -21.02 13.11 6.12
CA HIS A 123 -22.39 13.42 6.49
C HIS A 123 -22.95 14.56 5.64
N ILE A 124 -22.16 15.61 5.41
CA ILE A 124 -22.57 16.77 4.59
C ILE A 124 -22.85 16.32 3.16
N LEU A 125 -21.97 15.51 2.55
CA LEU A 125 -22.15 15.02 1.20
C LEU A 125 -23.43 14.17 1.06
N LYS A 126 -23.66 13.25 1.98
CA LYS A 126 -24.86 12.41 1.99
C LYS A 126 -26.16 13.23 2.15
N ARG A 127 -26.14 14.27 2.97
CA ARG A 127 -27.29 15.16 3.14
C ARG A 127 -27.50 16.08 1.93
N GLY A 128 -26.39 16.45 1.24
CA GLY A 128 -26.43 17.20 -0.01
C GLY A 128 -27.17 16.48 -1.13
N GLU A 129 -27.06 15.15 -1.22
CA GLU A 129 -27.81 14.33 -2.18
C GLU A 129 -29.33 14.47 -1.98
N ALA A 130 -29.79 14.69 -0.75
CA ALA A 130 -31.17 14.97 -0.41
C ALA A 130 -31.49 16.48 -0.42
N GLN A 131 -30.64 17.31 -1.02
CA GLN A 131 -30.78 18.81 -1.07
C GLN A 131 -30.94 19.47 0.32
N ASP A 132 -30.45 18.82 1.37
CA ASP A 132 -30.47 19.41 2.71
C ASP A 132 -29.18 20.20 2.96
N TYR A 133 -29.24 21.49 2.80
CA TYR A 133 -28.16 22.44 3.03
C TYR A 133 -28.24 23.13 4.41
N SER A 134 -29.12 22.69 5.31
CA SER A 134 -29.21 23.18 6.68
C SER A 134 -27.90 22.92 7.45
N LEU A 135 -27.61 23.78 8.43
CA LEU A 135 -26.43 23.61 9.29
C LEU A 135 -26.66 22.65 10.46
N GLN A 136 -27.89 22.24 10.71
CA GLN A 136 -28.25 21.40 11.84
C GLN A 136 -27.49 20.05 11.77
N GLY A 137 -26.73 19.73 12.81
CA GLY A 137 -25.93 18.53 12.90
C GLY A 137 -24.67 18.48 12.03
N LYS A 138 -24.46 19.50 11.16
CA LYS A 138 -23.34 19.54 10.19
C LYS A 138 -22.16 20.41 10.65
N ILE A 139 -22.31 21.12 11.77
CA ILE A 139 -21.21 21.95 12.32
C ILE A 139 -20.10 21.01 12.78
N GLY A 140 -18.92 21.19 12.21
CA GLY A 140 -17.69 20.47 12.54
C GLY A 140 -16.79 21.26 13.48
N ARG A 141 -15.56 20.77 13.66
CA ARG A 141 -14.51 21.42 14.43
C ARG A 141 -13.39 21.92 13.51
N ASP A 142 -12.71 22.97 13.93
CA ASP A 142 -11.49 23.43 13.28
C ASP A 142 -10.29 22.61 13.81
N ILE A 143 -9.41 22.18 12.93
CA ILE A 143 -8.24 21.40 13.29
C ILE A 143 -7.28 22.19 14.20
N SER A 144 -7.22 23.52 14.05
CA SER A 144 -6.38 24.39 14.87
C SER A 144 -6.76 24.34 16.36
N THR A 145 -8.00 23.96 16.68
CA THR A 145 -8.48 23.80 18.06
C THR A 145 -8.29 22.37 18.60
N CYS A 146 -7.61 21.51 17.85
CA CYS A 146 -7.48 20.10 18.18
C CYS A 146 -6.05 19.75 18.60
N THR A 147 -5.95 18.74 19.45
CA THR A 147 -4.71 17.97 19.67
C THR A 147 -4.73 16.74 18.78
N VAL A 148 -3.71 16.56 17.96
CA VAL A 148 -3.58 15.41 17.06
C VAL A 148 -2.48 14.50 17.54
N GLY A 149 -2.82 13.28 17.94
CA GLY A 149 -1.87 12.24 18.34
C GLY A 149 -1.41 11.43 17.13
N VAL A 150 -0.09 11.29 16.96
CA VAL A 150 0.51 10.44 15.92
C VAL A 150 1.27 9.29 16.58
N ILE A 151 0.80 8.06 16.35
CA ILE A 151 1.45 6.85 16.85
C ILE A 151 2.39 6.33 15.76
N GLY A 152 3.68 6.26 16.09
CA GLY A 152 4.74 5.91 15.16
C GLY A 152 5.33 7.11 14.42
N THR A 153 6.63 7.32 14.63
CA THR A 153 7.40 8.47 14.09
C THR A 153 8.39 8.02 13.01
N GLY A 154 8.02 7.01 12.22
CA GLY A 154 8.73 6.61 11.02
C GLY A 154 8.60 7.66 9.89
N ARG A 155 8.98 7.32 8.67
CA ARG A 155 8.95 8.24 7.51
C ARG A 155 7.59 8.91 7.33
N ILE A 156 6.51 8.12 7.32
CA ILE A 156 5.13 8.63 7.14
C ILE A 156 4.71 9.50 8.32
N GLY A 157 4.85 9.01 9.56
CA GLY A 157 4.43 9.76 10.75
C GLY A 157 5.15 11.09 10.91
N ARG A 158 6.46 11.15 10.63
CA ARG A 158 7.21 12.43 10.61
C ARG A 158 6.65 13.40 9.57
N THR A 159 6.32 12.90 8.37
CA THR A 159 5.76 13.74 7.32
C THR A 159 4.39 14.28 7.70
N VAL A 160 3.53 13.45 8.33
CA VAL A 160 2.25 13.89 8.89
C VAL A 160 2.46 15.00 9.91
N LEU A 161 3.40 14.85 10.84
CA LEU A 161 3.71 15.86 11.85
C LEU A 161 4.21 17.16 11.23
N GLN A 162 5.09 17.08 10.23
CA GLN A 162 5.59 18.25 9.50
C GLN A 162 4.47 19.02 8.80
N HIS A 163 3.53 18.30 8.18
CA HIS A 163 2.37 18.94 7.55
C HIS A 163 1.45 19.56 8.60
N LEU A 164 1.13 18.81 9.67
CA LEU A 164 0.23 19.30 10.75
C LEU A 164 0.76 20.54 11.45
N SER A 165 2.07 20.73 11.53
CA SER A 165 2.66 21.94 12.15
C SER A 165 2.23 23.25 11.48
N ARG A 166 1.72 23.18 10.23
CA ARG A 166 1.23 24.32 9.48
C ARG A 166 -0.27 24.55 9.63
N PHE A 167 -0.99 23.63 10.26
CA PHE A 167 -2.44 23.73 10.49
C PHE A 167 -2.82 24.40 11.81
N GLY A 168 -1.85 24.85 12.60
CA GLY A 168 -2.09 25.50 13.88
C GLY A 168 -2.57 24.58 15.00
N CYS A 169 -2.69 23.28 14.75
CA CYS A 169 -3.05 22.30 15.78
C CYS A 169 -1.86 21.94 16.66
N TRP A 170 -2.10 21.26 17.79
CA TRP A 170 -1.06 20.77 18.71
C TRP A 170 -0.74 19.31 18.36
N PRO A 171 0.30 19.04 17.54
CA PRO A 171 0.70 17.68 17.26
C PRO A 171 1.45 17.09 18.46
N THR A 172 1.07 15.90 18.86
CA THR A 172 1.77 15.12 19.90
C THR A 172 2.15 13.75 19.37
N THR A 173 3.23 13.18 19.89
CA THR A 173 3.74 11.90 19.42
C THR A 173 3.71 10.86 20.53
N CYS A 174 3.38 9.63 20.14
CA CYS A 174 3.65 8.43 20.91
C CYS A 174 4.47 7.49 20.03
N THR A 175 5.71 7.23 20.43
CA THR A 175 6.52 6.19 19.80
C THR A 175 6.38 4.94 20.65
N PRO A 176 5.85 3.84 20.13
CA PRO A 176 5.86 2.58 20.86
C PRO A 176 7.33 2.22 21.15
N THR A 177 7.67 2.03 22.41
CA THR A 177 8.92 1.37 22.79
C THR A 177 8.80 -0.08 22.33
N THR A 178 9.53 -0.43 21.29
CA THR A 178 9.74 -1.85 20.94
C THR A 178 10.47 -2.49 22.13
N ARG A 179 9.79 -3.42 22.79
CA ARG A 179 10.42 -4.40 23.67
C ARG A 179 11.02 -5.51 22.81
#